data_257b7a1050efdc7032945056e68da734
#
_entry.id   257b7a1050efdc7032945056e68da734
#
_cell.length_a   1.000
_cell.length_b   1.000
_cell.length_c   1.000
_cell.angle_alpha   90.00
_cell.angle_beta   90.00
_cell.angle_gamma   90.00
#
_symmetry.space_group_name_H-M   'P 1'
#
loop_
_entity.id
_entity.type
_entity.pdbx_description
1 polymer ?
#
loop_
_entity_poly.entity_id
_entity_poly.type
_entity_poly.pdbx_seq_one_letter_code
_entity_poly.pdbx_strand_id
1 'polypeptide(L)'
;DRAHGTSAIYFSRPINRLDYAVMKYLSVASILGGVILLTYVSYYSLAIVVEGHGWAYLFDSFPLFVSGLGISVLLIITYSSIGMALSAISKGKFFPAVGFLSIILGTKLVAFLVDSLFDRSIVYILSPYDNLAHIGQLVMGINPGYDHPVAFSAVSLLAMNIISLYIISVRVNSLEVTRE
;
A
#
# COMPACT_ATOMS: atom_id res chain seq x y z
N ASP A 1 -11.26 -6.09 -17.52
CA ASP A 1 -12.42 -5.30 -18.00
C ASP A 1 -12.19 -4.78 -19.42
N ARG A 2 -11.00 -4.22 -19.76
CA ARG A 2 -10.69 -3.74 -21.13
C ARG A 2 -10.63 -4.86 -22.18
N ALA A 3 -10.11 -6.03 -21.79
CA ALA A 3 -9.94 -7.16 -22.71
C ALA A 3 -11.29 -7.83 -23.10
N HIS A 4 -12.37 -7.53 -22.39
CA HIS A 4 -13.68 -8.18 -22.59
C HIS A 4 -14.81 -7.20 -22.94
N GLY A 5 -14.49 -5.92 -23.21
CA GLY A 5 -15.49 -4.92 -23.59
C GLY A 5 -16.57 -4.60 -22.52
N THR A 6 -16.40 -5.15 -21.29
CA THR A 6 -17.37 -4.99 -20.20
C THR A 6 -17.48 -3.55 -19.69
N SER A 7 -16.48 -2.70 -19.97
CA SER A 7 -16.55 -1.28 -19.65
C SER A 7 -17.72 -0.55 -20.30
N ALA A 8 -18.12 -0.95 -21.52
CA ALA A 8 -19.27 -0.34 -22.22
C ALA A 8 -20.60 -0.58 -21.49
N ILE A 9 -20.74 -1.72 -20.81
CA ILE A 9 -21.95 -2.09 -20.06
C ILE A 9 -22.07 -1.25 -18.77
N TYR A 10 -20.95 -0.95 -18.11
CA TYR A 10 -20.94 -0.13 -16.91
C TYR A 10 -21.28 1.34 -17.21
N PHE A 11 -20.86 1.87 -18.37
CA PHE A 11 -21.14 3.25 -18.76
C PHE A 11 -22.50 3.45 -19.43
N SER A 12 -23.29 2.40 -19.66
CA SER A 12 -24.68 2.51 -20.05
C SER A 12 -25.62 2.90 -18.88
N ARG A 13 -25.15 2.81 -17.65
CA ARG A 13 -25.84 3.31 -16.46
C ARG A 13 -25.29 4.69 -16.08
N PRO A 14 -26.07 5.55 -15.37
CA PRO A 14 -25.63 6.88 -14.95
C PRO A 14 -24.64 6.80 -13.76
N ILE A 15 -23.55 6.05 -13.94
CA ILE A 15 -22.47 5.94 -12.96
C ILE A 15 -21.39 6.92 -13.39
N ASN A 16 -21.06 7.87 -12.50
CA ASN A 16 -19.97 8.80 -12.71
C ASN A 16 -18.63 8.04 -12.76
N ARG A 17 -17.67 8.55 -13.53
CA ARG A 17 -16.35 7.93 -13.68
C ARG A 17 -15.59 7.87 -12.39
N LEU A 18 -15.73 8.91 -11.56
CA LEU A 18 -15.14 8.95 -10.22
C LEU A 18 -15.73 7.82 -9.37
N ASP A 19 -17.05 7.60 -9.44
CA ASP A 19 -17.70 6.52 -8.69
C ASP A 19 -17.16 5.16 -9.10
N TYR A 20 -16.96 4.93 -10.40
CA TYR A 20 -16.34 3.70 -10.89
C TYR A 20 -14.90 3.51 -10.37
N ALA A 21 -14.08 4.56 -10.44
CA ALA A 21 -12.69 4.50 -9.95
C ALA A 21 -12.63 4.26 -8.44
N VAL A 22 -13.46 4.96 -7.67
CA VAL A 22 -13.58 4.81 -6.21
C VAL A 22 -14.06 3.41 -5.84
N MET A 23 -15.11 2.91 -6.48
CA MET A 23 -15.63 1.56 -6.22
C MET A 23 -14.58 0.48 -6.49
N LYS A 24 -13.83 0.63 -7.58
CA LYS A 24 -12.75 -0.29 -7.93
C LYS A 24 -11.58 -0.22 -6.93
N TYR A 25 -11.23 1.00 -6.51
CA TYR A 25 -10.21 1.22 -5.47
C TYR A 25 -10.63 0.56 -4.15
N LEU A 26 -11.86 0.83 -3.70
CA LEU A 26 -12.40 0.26 -2.47
C LEU A 26 -12.46 -1.28 -2.53
N SER A 27 -12.80 -1.85 -3.68
CA SER A 27 -12.79 -3.30 -3.87
C SER A 27 -11.39 -3.90 -3.66
N VAL A 28 -10.36 -3.29 -4.25
CA VAL A 28 -8.96 -3.72 -4.05
C VAL A 28 -8.54 -3.52 -2.60
N ALA A 29 -8.84 -2.35 -2.02
CA ALA A 29 -8.52 -2.02 -0.64
C ALA A 29 -9.22 -2.95 0.36
N SER A 30 -10.45 -3.38 0.08
CA SER A 30 -11.20 -4.33 0.93
C SER A 30 -10.57 -5.72 0.92
N ILE A 31 -10.12 -6.21 -0.24
CA ILE A 31 -9.46 -7.51 -0.34
C ILE A 31 -8.12 -7.48 0.40
N LEU A 32 -7.28 -6.47 0.11
CA LEU A 32 -6.00 -6.30 0.81
C LEU A 32 -6.21 -6.08 2.30
N GLY A 33 -7.18 -5.25 2.66
CA GLY A 33 -7.54 -4.96 4.04
C GLY A 33 -7.97 -6.20 4.80
N GLY A 34 -8.81 -7.04 4.19
CA GLY A 34 -9.21 -8.32 4.77
C GLY A 34 -7.99 -9.19 5.11
N VAL A 35 -7.06 -9.37 4.17
CA VAL A 35 -5.86 -10.19 4.39
C VAL A 35 -4.95 -9.55 5.46
N ILE A 36 -4.65 -8.26 5.33
CA ILE A 36 -3.69 -7.58 6.22
C ILE A 36 -4.24 -7.48 7.64
N LEU A 37 -5.50 -7.04 7.81
CA LEU A 37 -6.11 -6.88 9.13
C LEU A 37 -6.34 -8.23 9.81
N LEU A 38 -6.80 -9.26 9.08
CA LEU A 38 -6.93 -10.60 9.63
C LEU A 38 -5.57 -11.14 10.12
N THR A 39 -4.53 -10.97 9.32
CA THR A 39 -3.17 -11.39 9.69
C THR A 39 -2.71 -10.63 10.95
N TYR A 40 -2.87 -9.32 10.96
CA TYR A 40 -2.47 -8.49 12.10
C TYR A 40 -3.21 -8.86 13.40
N VAL A 41 -4.55 -8.97 13.33
CA VAL A 41 -5.37 -9.35 14.50
C VAL A 41 -5.03 -10.77 14.97
N SER A 42 -4.77 -11.69 14.05
CA SER A 42 -4.36 -13.07 14.40
C SER A 42 -3.02 -13.10 15.13
N TYR A 43 -2.02 -12.34 14.68
CA TYR A 43 -0.73 -12.25 15.36
C TYR A 43 -0.85 -11.58 16.73
N TYR A 44 -1.64 -10.53 16.84
CA TYR A 44 -1.88 -9.87 18.13
C TYR A 44 -2.61 -10.81 19.11
N SER A 45 -3.60 -11.55 18.64
CA SER A 45 -4.30 -12.56 19.45
C SER A 45 -3.38 -13.69 19.92
N LEU A 46 -2.48 -14.13 19.05
CA LEU A 46 -1.45 -15.12 19.40
C LEU A 46 -0.50 -14.57 20.47
N ALA A 47 -0.08 -13.31 20.36
CA ALA A 47 0.79 -12.69 21.36
C ALA A 47 0.14 -12.66 22.74
N ILE A 48 -1.16 -12.37 22.86
CA ILE A 48 -1.90 -12.42 24.12
C ILE A 48 -1.86 -13.82 24.75
N VAL A 49 -1.98 -14.85 23.92
CA VAL A 49 -1.98 -16.25 24.40
C VAL A 49 -0.60 -16.68 24.83
N VAL A 50 0.44 -16.31 24.06
CA VAL A 50 1.84 -16.74 24.30
C VAL A 50 2.44 -16.07 25.53
N GLU A 51 2.17 -14.77 25.74
CA GLU A 51 2.66 -14.01 26.89
C GLU A 51 2.05 -14.47 28.22
N GLY A 52 0.91 -15.19 28.19
CA GLY A 52 0.32 -15.82 29.35
C GLY A 52 -0.30 -14.89 30.39
N HIS A 53 -0.30 -13.58 30.15
CA HIS A 53 -0.86 -12.57 31.05
C HIS A 53 -2.32 -12.21 30.75
N GLY A 54 -2.92 -12.83 29.74
CA GLY A 54 -4.34 -12.72 29.41
C GLY A 54 -4.81 -11.29 29.24
N TRP A 55 -5.84 -10.90 29.99
CA TRP A 55 -6.45 -9.58 29.91
C TRP A 55 -5.52 -8.43 30.34
N ALA A 56 -4.57 -8.64 31.23
CA ALA A 56 -3.62 -7.61 31.63
C ALA A 56 -2.74 -7.19 30.44
N TYR A 57 -2.21 -8.17 29.71
CA TYR A 57 -1.41 -7.90 28.50
C TYR A 57 -2.21 -7.10 27.46
N LEU A 58 -3.50 -7.41 27.29
CA LEU A 58 -4.35 -6.71 26.33
C LEU A 58 -4.48 -5.21 26.65
N PHE A 59 -4.64 -4.86 27.93
CA PHE A 59 -4.72 -3.47 28.35
C PHE A 59 -3.38 -2.76 28.25
N ASP A 60 -2.30 -3.40 28.65
CA ASP A 60 -0.95 -2.82 28.62
C ASP A 60 -0.44 -2.62 27.19
N SER A 61 -0.77 -3.54 26.27
CA SER A 61 -0.35 -3.49 24.86
C SER A 61 -1.37 -2.80 23.94
N PHE A 62 -2.48 -2.29 24.47
CA PHE A 62 -3.52 -1.63 23.66
C PHE A 62 -3.01 -0.47 22.81
N PRO A 63 -2.10 0.41 23.27
CA PRO A 63 -1.49 1.45 22.43
C PRO A 63 -0.74 0.86 21.22
N LEU A 64 -0.03 -0.26 21.42
CA LEU A 64 0.67 -0.96 20.31
C LEU A 64 -0.33 -1.56 19.32
N PHE A 65 -1.45 -2.08 19.81
CA PHE A 65 -2.51 -2.57 18.94
C PHE A 65 -3.10 -1.46 18.04
N VAL A 66 -3.40 -0.30 18.61
CA VAL A 66 -3.92 0.85 17.86
C VAL A 66 -2.86 1.35 16.84
N SER A 67 -1.60 1.43 17.26
CA SER A 67 -0.48 1.82 16.41
C SER A 67 -0.34 0.89 15.20
N GLY A 68 -0.40 -0.42 15.42
CA GLY A 68 -0.32 -1.42 14.35
C GLY A 68 -1.53 -1.40 13.42
N LEU A 69 -2.74 -1.12 13.92
CA LEU A 69 -3.90 -0.86 13.07
C LEU A 69 -3.68 0.36 12.18
N GLY A 70 -3.15 1.45 12.71
CA GLY A 70 -2.84 2.66 11.95
C GLY A 70 -1.86 2.38 10.81
N ILE A 71 -0.78 1.65 11.09
CA ILE A 71 0.19 1.23 10.07
C ILE A 71 -0.43 0.27 9.06
N SER A 72 -1.29 -0.65 9.48
CA SER A 72 -2.01 -1.55 8.58
C SER A 72 -2.89 -0.78 7.59
N VAL A 73 -3.61 0.25 8.07
CA VAL A 73 -4.42 1.12 7.21
C VAL A 73 -3.53 1.89 6.22
N LEU A 74 -2.41 2.45 6.67
CA LEU A 74 -1.46 3.15 5.79
C LEU A 74 -0.89 2.22 4.71
N LEU A 75 -0.58 0.97 5.06
CA LEU A 75 -0.13 -0.07 4.14
C LEU A 75 -1.21 -0.41 3.10
N ILE A 76 -2.47 -0.58 3.54
CA ILE A 76 -3.60 -0.86 2.65
C ILE A 76 -3.78 0.28 1.64
N ILE A 77 -3.76 1.54 2.10
CA ILE A 77 -3.88 2.70 1.23
C ILE A 77 -2.75 2.74 0.21
N THR A 78 -1.51 2.60 0.65
CA THR A 78 -0.33 2.69 -0.23
C THR A 78 -0.31 1.56 -1.27
N TYR A 79 -0.52 0.32 -0.85
CA TYR A 79 -0.47 -0.82 -1.76
C TYR A 79 -1.66 -0.85 -2.72
N SER A 80 -2.85 -0.44 -2.26
CA SER A 80 -4.01 -0.29 -3.14
C SER A 80 -3.80 0.79 -4.19
N SER A 81 -3.22 1.93 -3.81
CA SER A 81 -2.92 3.04 -4.74
C SER A 81 -1.92 2.59 -5.81
N ILE A 82 -0.82 1.96 -5.43
CA ILE A 82 0.20 1.47 -6.37
C ILE A 82 -0.39 0.38 -7.28
N GLY A 83 -1.09 -0.60 -6.72
CA GLY A 83 -1.69 -1.69 -7.49
C GLY A 83 -2.73 -1.20 -8.50
N MET A 84 -3.57 -0.24 -8.10
CA MET A 84 -4.55 0.40 -8.99
C MET A 84 -3.90 1.23 -10.09
N ALA A 85 -2.85 2.00 -9.77
CA ALA A 85 -2.10 2.78 -10.77
C ALA A 85 -1.49 1.86 -11.84
N LEU A 86 -0.85 0.77 -11.42
CA LEU A 86 -0.30 -0.23 -12.34
C LEU A 86 -1.38 -0.90 -13.19
N SER A 87 -2.52 -1.23 -12.58
CA SER A 87 -3.68 -1.76 -13.31
C SER A 87 -4.23 -0.76 -14.34
N ALA A 88 -4.21 0.53 -14.02
CA ALA A 88 -4.68 1.58 -14.92
C ALA A 88 -3.78 1.77 -16.16
N ILE A 89 -2.46 1.60 -16.01
CA ILE A 89 -1.48 1.75 -17.10
C ILE A 89 -1.44 0.48 -17.97
N SER A 90 -1.72 -0.67 -17.39
CA SER A 90 -1.52 -1.98 -18.02
C SER A 90 -2.48 -2.24 -19.16
N LYS A 91 -1.95 -2.83 -20.25
CA LYS A 91 -2.73 -3.42 -21.34
C LYS A 91 -2.87 -4.94 -21.20
N GLY A 92 -2.04 -5.59 -20.38
CA GLY A 92 -1.99 -7.05 -20.20
C GLY A 92 -2.43 -7.51 -18.82
N LYS A 93 -2.84 -8.78 -18.69
CA LYS A 93 -3.36 -9.36 -17.44
C LYS A 93 -2.27 -9.52 -16.37
N PHE A 94 -1.04 -9.83 -16.77
CA PHE A 94 0.07 -10.13 -15.83
C PHE A 94 0.88 -8.90 -15.44
N PHE A 95 0.89 -7.86 -16.26
CA PHE A 95 1.70 -6.67 -16.03
C PHE A 95 1.46 -6.01 -14.66
N PRO A 96 0.22 -5.83 -14.18
CA PRO A 96 0.00 -5.24 -12.86
C PRO A 96 0.60 -6.04 -11.72
N ALA A 97 0.51 -7.38 -11.78
CA ALA A 97 1.04 -8.24 -10.73
C ALA A 97 2.57 -8.23 -10.71
N VAL A 98 3.19 -8.39 -11.88
CA VAL A 98 4.66 -8.34 -12.01
C VAL A 98 5.18 -6.95 -11.64
N GLY A 99 4.55 -5.88 -12.12
CA GLY A 99 4.92 -4.50 -11.79
C GLY A 99 4.79 -4.21 -10.30
N PHE A 100 3.73 -4.69 -9.64
CA PHE A 100 3.53 -4.54 -8.22
C PHE A 100 4.65 -5.23 -7.42
N LEU A 101 4.94 -6.49 -7.73
CA LEU A 101 6.04 -7.23 -7.10
C LEU A 101 7.39 -6.56 -7.35
N SER A 102 7.62 -6.06 -8.57
CA SER A 102 8.86 -5.35 -8.92
C SER A 102 9.01 -4.05 -8.12
N ILE A 103 7.93 -3.31 -7.88
CA ILE A 103 7.99 -2.10 -7.05
C ILE A 103 8.23 -2.47 -5.59
N ILE A 104 7.50 -3.43 -5.01
CA ILE A 104 7.62 -3.73 -3.59
C ILE A 104 8.94 -4.44 -3.27
N LEU A 105 9.25 -5.52 -4.00
CA LEU A 105 10.44 -6.33 -3.72
C LEU A 105 11.67 -5.80 -4.44
N GLY A 106 11.53 -5.32 -5.67
CA GLY A 106 12.65 -4.82 -6.48
C GLY A 106 13.27 -3.57 -5.89
N THR A 107 12.47 -2.58 -5.44
CA THR A 107 12.99 -1.38 -4.81
C THR A 107 13.70 -1.70 -3.49
N LYS A 108 13.15 -2.62 -2.70
CA LYS A 108 13.78 -3.10 -1.48
C LYS A 108 15.12 -3.79 -1.76
N LEU A 109 15.15 -4.67 -2.76
CA LEU A 109 16.39 -5.37 -3.15
C LEU A 109 17.46 -4.39 -3.62
N VAL A 110 17.09 -3.42 -4.46
CA VAL A 110 18.01 -2.38 -4.95
C VAL A 110 18.52 -1.53 -3.78
N ALA A 111 17.63 -1.11 -2.87
CA ALA A 111 18.02 -0.34 -1.70
C ALA A 111 19.01 -1.12 -0.82
N PHE A 112 18.74 -2.39 -0.55
CA PHE A 112 19.62 -3.27 0.19
C PHE A 112 21.00 -3.44 -0.47
N LEU A 113 21.04 -3.64 -1.78
CA LEU A 113 22.31 -3.78 -2.52
C LEU A 113 23.13 -2.48 -2.49
N VAL A 114 22.49 -1.32 -2.70
CA VAL A 114 23.18 -0.03 -2.66
C VAL A 114 23.70 0.28 -1.24
N ASP A 115 22.90 0.01 -0.22
CA ASP A 115 23.31 0.17 1.16
C ASP A 115 24.52 -0.72 1.51
N SER A 116 24.46 -2.01 1.13
CA SER A 116 25.54 -2.98 1.36
C SER A 116 26.84 -2.64 0.64
N LEU A 117 26.76 -1.98 -0.54
CA LEU A 117 27.96 -1.67 -1.34
C LEU A 117 28.54 -0.28 -1.04
N PHE A 118 27.67 0.68 -0.69
CA PHE A 118 28.05 2.10 -0.60
C PHE A 118 27.80 2.71 0.78
N ASP A 119 27.27 1.93 1.73
CA ASP A 119 26.89 2.40 3.08
C ASP A 119 25.98 3.64 3.01
N ARG A 120 24.91 3.54 2.21
CA ARG A 120 23.97 4.63 1.92
C ARG A 120 22.53 4.22 2.22
N SER A 121 22.14 4.28 3.48
CA SER A 121 20.77 3.93 3.93
C SER A 121 19.67 4.84 3.39
N ILE A 122 19.99 6.03 2.89
CA ILE A 122 19.00 6.96 2.32
C ILE A 122 18.24 6.38 1.11
N VAL A 123 18.81 5.37 0.44
CA VAL A 123 18.19 4.72 -0.73
C VAL A 123 16.91 3.97 -0.37
N TYR A 124 16.73 3.58 0.91
CA TYR A 124 15.50 2.96 1.40
C TYR A 124 14.26 3.84 1.23
N ILE A 125 14.42 5.16 1.04
CA ILE A 125 13.33 6.10 0.71
C ILE A 125 12.60 5.70 -0.59
N LEU A 126 13.26 5.02 -1.52
CA LEU A 126 12.65 4.54 -2.77
C LEU A 126 11.75 3.31 -2.56
N SER A 127 11.88 2.62 -1.45
CA SER A 127 11.13 1.41 -1.14
C SER A 127 9.86 1.72 -0.34
N PRO A 128 8.66 1.45 -0.89
CA PRO A 128 7.42 1.62 -0.14
C PRO A 128 7.38 0.78 1.13
N TYR A 129 7.97 -0.42 1.07
CA TYR A 129 8.05 -1.33 2.22
C TYR A 129 8.87 -0.73 3.36
N ASP A 130 10.07 -0.24 3.06
CA ASP A 130 10.98 0.28 4.08
C ASP A 130 10.48 1.61 4.66
N ASN A 131 9.84 2.46 3.85
CA ASN A 131 9.20 3.67 4.34
C ASN A 131 8.05 3.36 5.32
N LEU A 132 7.22 2.35 5.02
CA LEU A 132 6.16 1.90 5.93
C LEU A 132 6.76 1.30 7.21
N ALA A 133 7.83 0.50 7.10
CA ALA A 133 8.53 -0.07 8.24
C ALA A 133 9.14 1.02 9.14
N HIS A 134 9.77 2.04 8.55
CA HIS A 134 10.36 3.15 9.29
C HIS A 134 9.32 3.95 10.08
N ILE A 135 8.19 4.29 9.45
CA ILE A 135 7.08 4.96 10.14
C ILE A 135 6.49 4.04 11.22
N GLY A 136 6.35 2.75 10.91
CA GLY A 136 5.87 1.76 11.87
C GLY A 136 6.75 1.65 13.11
N GLN A 137 8.06 1.60 12.95
CA GLN A 137 9.02 1.58 14.06
C GLN A 137 8.88 2.81 14.95
N LEU A 138 8.77 4.01 14.35
CA LEU A 138 8.55 5.23 15.10
C LEU A 138 7.25 5.21 15.91
N VAL A 139 6.13 4.84 15.27
CA VAL A 139 4.79 4.85 15.91
C VAL A 139 4.69 3.80 17.01
N MET A 140 5.41 2.69 16.87
CA MET A 140 5.48 1.63 17.89
C MET A 140 6.54 1.89 18.98
N GLY A 141 7.25 3.02 18.92
CA GLY A 141 8.30 3.35 19.90
C GLY A 141 9.54 2.48 19.81
N ILE A 142 9.78 1.85 18.65
CA ILE A 142 10.97 1.02 18.38
C ILE A 142 12.02 1.93 17.76
N ASN A 143 13.27 1.76 18.16
CA ASN A 143 14.38 2.49 17.55
C ASN A 143 14.44 2.19 16.04
N PRO A 144 14.35 3.23 15.19
CA PRO A 144 14.37 3.02 13.74
C PRO A 144 15.73 2.47 13.31
N GLY A 145 15.70 1.44 12.47
CA GLY A 145 16.89 0.84 11.85
C GLY A 145 17.38 1.61 10.61
N TYR A 146 17.00 2.90 10.48
CA TYR A 146 17.31 3.75 9.33
C TYR A 146 17.97 5.05 9.81
N ASP A 147 19.03 5.49 9.12
CA ASP A 147 19.81 6.68 9.53
C ASP A 147 19.20 8.01 9.06
N HIS A 148 18.17 7.96 8.21
CA HIS A 148 17.53 9.18 7.71
C HIS A 148 16.29 9.54 8.56
N PRO A 149 15.91 10.84 8.61
CA PRO A 149 14.72 11.28 9.33
C PRO A 149 13.43 10.63 8.81
N VAL A 150 12.52 10.21 9.70
CA VAL A 150 11.21 9.62 9.37
C VAL A 150 10.38 10.52 8.45
N ALA A 151 10.58 11.84 8.54
CA ALA A 151 9.92 12.81 7.65
C ALA A 151 10.17 12.51 6.17
N PHE A 152 11.36 12.02 5.79
CA PHE A 152 11.65 11.64 4.40
C PHE A 152 10.85 10.41 3.96
N SER A 153 10.70 9.43 4.83
CA SER A 153 9.85 8.26 4.57
C SER A 153 8.37 8.66 4.41
N ALA A 154 7.88 9.56 5.26
CA ALA A 154 6.52 10.07 5.18
C ALA A 154 6.27 10.86 3.88
N VAL A 155 7.19 11.76 3.51
CA VAL A 155 7.11 12.52 2.25
C VAL A 155 7.18 11.60 1.04
N SER A 156 8.05 10.59 1.06
CA SER A 156 8.17 9.60 -0.01
C SER A 156 6.87 8.82 -0.20
N LEU A 157 6.26 8.31 0.88
CA LEU A 157 4.98 7.63 0.82
C LEU A 157 3.86 8.53 0.31
N LEU A 158 3.79 9.77 0.77
CA LEU A 158 2.82 10.75 0.26
C LEU A 158 3.02 10.98 -1.23
N ALA A 159 4.25 11.18 -1.69
CA ALA A 159 4.56 11.36 -3.11
C ALA A 159 4.15 10.13 -3.93
N MET A 160 4.46 8.91 -3.48
CA MET A 160 4.06 7.67 -4.15
C MET A 160 2.54 7.54 -4.27
N ASN A 161 1.79 7.87 -3.21
CA ASN A 161 0.33 7.85 -3.22
C ASN A 161 -0.24 8.92 -4.16
N ILE A 162 0.27 10.15 -4.12
CA ILE A 162 -0.17 11.24 -4.99
C ILE A 162 0.07 10.89 -6.47
N ILE A 163 1.26 10.39 -6.81
CA ILE A 163 1.59 9.95 -8.17
C ILE A 163 0.66 8.82 -8.61
N SER A 164 0.39 7.85 -7.75
CA SER A 164 -0.51 6.74 -8.04
C SER A 164 -1.94 7.22 -8.31
N LEU A 165 -2.47 8.10 -7.48
CA LEU A 165 -3.81 8.68 -7.65
C LEU A 165 -3.88 9.56 -8.91
N TYR A 166 -2.83 10.33 -9.21
CA TYR A 166 -2.74 11.10 -10.45
C TYR A 166 -2.81 10.22 -11.69
N ILE A 167 -2.04 9.12 -11.71
CA ILE A 167 -2.07 8.14 -12.80
C ILE A 167 -3.48 7.57 -12.99
N ILE A 168 -4.15 7.22 -11.89
CA ILE A 168 -5.53 6.70 -11.93
C ILE A 168 -6.46 7.76 -12.53
N SER A 169 -6.38 9.01 -12.08
CA SER A 169 -7.26 10.10 -12.54
C SER A 169 -7.09 10.39 -14.03
N VAL A 170 -5.85 10.51 -14.51
CA VAL A 170 -5.54 10.73 -15.93
C VAL A 170 -6.09 9.60 -16.80
N ARG A 171 -5.96 8.36 -16.33
CA ARG A 171 -6.45 7.19 -17.09
C ARG A 171 -7.96 7.06 -17.10
N VAL A 172 -8.63 7.43 -16.02
CA VAL A 172 -10.10 7.47 -15.98
C VAL A 172 -10.63 8.52 -16.95
N ASN A 173 -10.00 9.69 -17.02
CA ASN A 173 -10.36 10.76 -17.93
C ASN A 173 -10.09 10.41 -19.41
N SER A 174 -9.01 9.68 -19.71
CA SER A 174 -8.65 9.29 -21.09
C SER A 174 -9.60 8.26 -21.72
N LEU A 175 -10.54 7.67 -20.98
CA LEU A 175 -11.54 6.73 -21.50
C LEU A 175 -12.63 7.43 -22.34
N GLU A 176 -12.66 8.77 -22.37
CA GLU A 176 -13.62 9.55 -23.15
C GLU A 176 -13.24 9.77 -24.61
N VAL A 177 -11.96 10.00 -24.85
CA VAL A 177 -11.47 10.48 -26.16
C VAL A 177 -11.59 9.41 -27.26
N THR A 178 -11.88 8.17 -26.90
CA THR A 178 -12.02 7.06 -27.86
C THR A 178 -13.47 6.84 -28.34
N ARG A 179 -14.39 7.76 -28.06
CA ARG A 179 -15.82 7.65 -28.45
C ARG A 179 -16.27 8.62 -29.56
N GLU A 180 -15.33 9.38 -30.17
CA GLU A 180 -15.63 10.15 -31.39
C GLU A 180 -15.15 9.44 -32.63
#